data_2c8561df5c23a111c616f7a5bce2aa5e
#
_entry.id   2c8561df5c23a111c616f7a5bce2aa5e
#
_cell.length_a   1.000
_cell.length_b   1.000
_cell.length_c   1.000
_cell.angle_alpha   90.00
_cell.angle_beta   90.00
_cell.angle_gamma   90.00
#
_symmetry.space_group_name_H-M   'P 1'
#
loop_
_entity.id
_entity.type
_entity.pdbx_description
1 polymer ?
#
loop_
_entity_poly.entity_id
_entity_poly.type
_entity_poly.pdbx_seq_one_letter_code
_entity_poly.pdbx_strand_id
1 'polypeptide(L)'
;QPGATPSISLRGGSDFGGGGSPLILIDGVPGSFYALNSDDIESMEVLKDAASTAVYGARAANGVILVTTKKGKAGRSNITYRHRYTINERRDTPEYLGAEDFIIYNRRAIRNTQRVLGEGAFNNFLVGPQGMGTGNNTTNSPFTTMILGEDNRYLLDQPGWSSIQDPINPSQQLIFQENDMSELFFQNSHSKDHSLSFDGGNEKGTYYAGLGYLDDQGIVIGSGFERFSGTFNGSYNVKDNFKVSSNLLYAHSEVNGTYLGNDNQIFERAAGQPPTSRIYNNNPDGSLSDDPNPGTNTSFGNPLYYKDKFLSENLEQRLTASVQLDWQFIENFNLMLRGSHFTINNTNESFNKAYLNAGSLVTTRNASASHQKTLRNQATATVTYDNVFNEKHNVNAMLGGEFFREDYFVLSGATRLSPTDLITTLNAGAEANGVPSSSKTNYAIASVFGQVNYDYDNRYLLGLTFRQDGTSRLGTEKYDFFPGVSFGWNLHNENFYESSNVESLVSRIKPRVSYGVNGNIDVLSNYGVYGLYAETAVYGGQTGYANTNLPTLGLKWERATTLNFGLDLGLFKNRINILADYFIRDVDDKLAGLTLPQWTGFSSILVNNGTLR
;
A
#
# COMPACT_ATOMS: atom_id res chain seq x y z
N GLN A 1 -5.10 -8.59 0.99
CA GLN A 1 -4.06 -9.30 1.75
C GLN A 1 -3.95 -8.65 3.13
N PRO A 2 -3.87 -9.44 4.22
CA PRO A 2 -3.59 -8.91 5.54
C PRO A 2 -2.34 -8.02 5.52
N GLY A 3 -2.36 -6.87 6.24
CA GLY A 3 -1.24 -5.94 6.28
C GLY A 3 -1.02 -5.09 5.02
N ALA A 4 -1.82 -5.23 3.97
CA ALA A 4 -1.71 -4.39 2.80
C ALA A 4 -2.07 -2.92 3.13
N THR A 5 -1.24 -1.99 2.70
CA THR A 5 -1.56 -0.57 2.84
C THR A 5 -2.67 -0.20 1.85
N PRO A 6 -3.81 0.35 2.30
CA PRO A 6 -4.87 0.76 1.39
C PRO A 6 -4.37 1.87 0.45
N SER A 7 -4.67 1.74 -0.84
CA SER A 7 -4.44 2.82 -1.79
C SER A 7 -5.55 3.87 -1.62
N ILE A 8 -5.14 5.10 -1.33
CA ILE A 8 -6.08 6.23 -1.16
C ILE A 8 -5.83 7.22 -2.29
N SER A 9 -6.88 7.60 -2.99
CA SER A 9 -6.84 8.64 -4.02
C SER A 9 -7.88 9.71 -3.71
N LEU A 10 -7.48 10.98 -3.82
CA LEU A 10 -8.36 12.13 -3.62
C LEU A 10 -8.49 12.90 -4.94
N ARG A 11 -9.72 13.07 -5.46
CA ARG A 11 -10.03 13.85 -6.68
C ARG A 11 -9.21 13.46 -7.92
N GLY A 12 -8.86 12.17 -8.06
CA GLY A 12 -7.95 11.70 -9.10
C GLY A 12 -6.47 12.00 -8.79
N GLY A 13 -5.55 11.36 -9.51
CA GLY A 13 -4.11 11.58 -9.35
C GLY A 13 -3.59 12.79 -10.11
N SER A 14 -2.40 13.27 -9.76
CA SER A 14 -1.66 14.28 -10.52
C SER A 14 -0.75 13.67 -11.59
N ASP A 15 -0.66 12.34 -11.68
CA ASP A 15 0.19 11.61 -12.61
C ASP A 15 -0.56 11.11 -13.84
N PHE A 16 0.13 10.91 -14.96
CA PHE A 16 -0.46 10.32 -16.18
C PHE A 16 -0.98 8.90 -15.94
N GLY A 17 -0.48 8.18 -14.94
CA GLY A 17 -0.96 6.87 -14.53
C GLY A 17 -2.14 6.89 -13.54
N GLY A 18 -2.70 8.07 -13.21
CA GLY A 18 -3.78 8.21 -12.22
C GLY A 18 -3.34 7.97 -10.78
N GLY A 19 -2.01 7.88 -10.53
CA GLY A 19 -1.40 7.69 -9.21
C GLY A 19 -1.25 8.99 -8.43
N GLY A 20 -0.83 8.87 -7.20
CA GLY A 20 -0.55 9.96 -6.26
C GLY A 20 -1.33 9.80 -4.97
N SER A 21 -0.64 9.34 -3.93
CA SER A 21 -1.24 9.22 -2.60
C SER A 21 -1.28 10.58 -1.91
N PRO A 22 -2.31 10.88 -1.11
CA PRO A 22 -2.34 12.08 -0.29
C PRO A 22 -1.23 12.04 0.78
N LEU A 23 -0.79 13.21 1.21
CA LEU A 23 0.10 13.33 2.36
C LEU A 23 -0.68 13.00 3.64
N ILE A 24 -0.24 12.01 4.39
CA ILE A 24 -0.81 11.67 5.69
C ILE A 24 0.02 12.34 6.77
N LEU A 25 -0.62 13.17 7.60
CA LEU A 25 0.00 13.80 8.75
C LEU A 25 -0.65 13.27 10.03
N ILE A 26 0.15 12.67 10.89
CA ILE A 26 -0.27 12.19 12.20
C ILE A 26 0.26 13.16 13.25
N ASP A 27 -0.63 13.86 13.93
CA ASP A 27 -0.30 14.96 14.87
C ASP A 27 0.66 15.99 14.26
N GLY A 28 0.50 16.25 12.93
CA GLY A 28 1.30 17.21 12.16
C GLY A 28 2.66 16.70 11.69
N VAL A 29 2.96 15.41 11.83
CA VAL A 29 4.17 14.75 11.35
C VAL A 29 3.82 13.81 10.20
N PRO A 30 4.56 13.82 9.07
CA PRO A 30 4.36 12.85 7.99
C PRO A 30 4.44 11.42 8.50
N GLY A 31 3.39 10.63 8.25
CA GLY A 31 3.25 9.28 8.76
C GLY A 31 2.49 8.35 7.82
N SER A 32 2.06 7.20 8.32
CA SER A 32 1.29 6.20 7.58
C SER A 32 0.26 5.54 8.49
N PHE A 33 -0.91 5.21 7.97
CA PHE A 33 -1.92 4.42 8.68
C PHE A 33 -1.43 3.06 9.15
N TYR A 34 -0.42 2.52 8.50
CA TYR A 34 0.16 1.22 8.82
C TYR A 34 0.66 1.12 10.28
N ALA A 35 1.15 2.24 10.83
CA ALA A 35 1.67 2.28 12.19
C ALA A 35 0.60 2.57 13.27
N LEU A 36 -0.60 2.98 12.86
CA LEU A 36 -1.65 3.42 13.78
C LEU A 36 -2.61 2.29 14.15
N ASN A 37 -2.89 2.19 15.45
CA ASN A 37 -4.09 1.51 15.88
C ASN A 37 -5.31 2.43 15.66
N SER A 38 -6.37 1.92 15.04
CA SER A 38 -7.60 2.69 14.80
C SER A 38 -8.23 3.22 16.10
N ASP A 39 -8.03 2.50 17.21
CA ASP A 39 -8.54 2.89 18.51
C ASP A 39 -7.80 4.07 19.15
N ASP A 40 -6.62 4.43 18.64
CA ASP A 40 -5.84 5.59 19.09
C ASP A 40 -6.21 6.88 18.32
N ILE A 41 -7.06 6.80 17.29
CA ILE A 41 -7.48 7.95 16.50
C ILE A 41 -8.62 8.69 17.21
N GLU A 42 -8.47 10.02 17.33
CA GLU A 42 -9.52 10.92 17.82
C GLU A 42 -10.34 11.50 16.66
N SER A 43 -9.65 12.00 15.61
CA SER A 43 -10.31 12.56 14.43
C SER A 43 -9.46 12.35 13.17
N MET A 44 -10.14 12.40 12.03
CA MET A 44 -9.53 12.39 10.71
C MET A 44 -10.19 13.45 9.84
N GLU A 45 -9.37 14.34 9.27
CA GLU A 45 -9.81 15.41 8.39
C GLU A 45 -9.14 15.28 7.03
N VAL A 46 -9.88 15.54 5.95
CA VAL A 46 -9.37 15.43 4.58
C VAL A 46 -9.40 16.80 3.91
N LEU A 47 -8.22 17.34 3.66
CA LEU A 47 -8.04 18.61 2.95
C LEU A 47 -7.89 18.33 1.46
N LYS A 48 -8.85 18.79 0.67
CA LYS A 48 -8.93 18.51 -0.78
C LYS A 48 -8.64 19.75 -1.63
N ASP A 49 -8.76 20.96 -1.05
CA ASP A 49 -8.64 22.22 -1.78
C ASP A 49 -7.20 22.72 -1.77
N ALA A 50 -6.70 23.20 -2.92
CA ALA A 50 -5.32 23.66 -3.04
C ALA A 50 -5.01 24.83 -2.08
N ALA A 51 -5.97 25.74 -1.82
CA ALA A 51 -5.77 26.81 -0.86
C ALA A 51 -5.56 26.31 0.57
N SER A 52 -6.25 25.23 0.99
CA SER A 52 -6.07 24.64 2.32
C SER A 52 -4.84 23.75 2.42
N THR A 53 -4.40 23.15 1.30
CA THR A 53 -3.22 22.27 1.26
C THR A 53 -1.91 23.00 0.98
N ALA A 54 -1.96 24.26 0.50
CA ALA A 54 -0.79 25.05 0.16
C ALA A 54 0.22 25.19 1.32
N VAL A 55 -0.26 25.30 2.57
CA VAL A 55 0.59 25.38 3.76
C VAL A 55 1.46 24.12 3.96
N TYR A 56 1.01 22.97 3.47
CA TYR A 56 1.72 21.68 3.61
C TYR A 56 2.70 21.40 2.45
N GLY A 57 2.75 22.28 1.45
CA GLY A 57 3.76 22.31 0.39
C GLY A 57 3.63 21.27 -0.68
N ALA A 58 4.72 21.06 -1.39
CA ALA A 58 4.80 20.21 -2.57
C ALA A 58 4.38 18.75 -2.33
N ARG A 59 4.55 18.25 -1.12
CA ARG A 59 4.11 16.89 -0.76
C ARG A 59 2.59 16.75 -0.65
N ALA A 60 1.85 17.87 -0.67
CA ALA A 60 0.39 17.92 -0.53
C ALA A 60 -0.35 18.09 -1.87
N ALA A 61 0.33 17.95 -3.00
CA ALA A 61 -0.26 18.10 -4.34
C ALA A 61 -1.48 17.19 -4.57
N ASN A 62 -1.51 16.01 -3.96
CA ASN A 62 -2.60 15.03 -4.05
C ASN A 62 -3.60 15.11 -2.88
N GLY A 63 -3.58 16.21 -2.12
CA GLY A 63 -4.39 16.42 -0.92
C GLY A 63 -3.66 16.01 0.37
N VAL A 64 -4.30 16.29 1.50
CA VAL A 64 -3.75 15.98 2.83
C VAL A 64 -4.80 15.29 3.68
N ILE A 65 -4.38 14.27 4.41
CA ILE A 65 -5.17 13.63 5.45
C ILE A 65 -4.53 13.96 6.78
N LEU A 66 -5.26 14.72 7.61
CA LEU A 66 -4.85 15.06 8.97
C LEU A 66 -5.42 14.03 9.92
N VAL A 67 -4.57 13.33 10.64
CA VAL A 67 -4.96 12.38 11.69
C VAL A 67 -4.55 12.97 13.02
N THR A 68 -5.52 13.14 13.91
CA THR A 68 -5.26 13.52 15.30
C THR A 68 -5.40 12.30 16.18
N THR A 69 -4.38 11.99 16.98
CA THR A 69 -4.42 10.90 17.93
C THR A 69 -5.00 11.36 19.25
N LYS A 70 -5.55 10.42 20.03
CA LYS A 70 -6.15 10.69 21.34
C LYS A 70 -5.15 11.32 22.29
N LYS A 71 -5.64 12.26 23.10
CA LYS A 71 -4.88 12.97 24.12
C LYS A 71 -5.52 12.77 25.50
N GLY A 72 -4.74 12.89 26.54
CA GLY A 72 -5.26 12.88 27.91
C GLY A 72 -6.14 14.10 28.18
N LYS A 73 -7.07 13.96 29.13
CA LYS A 73 -7.93 15.05 29.60
C LYS A 73 -7.69 15.30 31.09
N ALA A 74 -7.61 16.58 31.46
CA ALA A 74 -7.43 16.95 32.86
C ALA A 74 -8.65 16.52 33.74
N GLY A 75 -8.38 16.22 34.99
CA GLY A 75 -9.42 15.91 36.00
C GLY A 75 -9.99 14.49 35.94
N ARG A 76 -9.45 13.60 35.09
CA ARG A 76 -9.85 12.20 34.99
C ARG A 76 -8.68 11.27 34.73
N SER A 77 -8.87 9.99 35.05
CA SER A 77 -7.97 8.92 34.67
C SER A 77 -8.81 7.73 34.24
N ASN A 78 -8.60 7.22 33.03
CA ASN A 78 -9.33 6.09 32.47
C ASN A 78 -8.36 5.01 32.01
N ILE A 79 -8.85 3.77 32.15
CA ILE A 79 -8.21 2.59 31.53
C ILE A 79 -9.28 1.98 30.64
N THR A 80 -8.95 1.77 29.37
CA THR A 80 -9.88 1.17 28.42
C THR A 80 -9.19 -0.03 27.76
N TYR A 81 -9.85 -1.18 27.86
CA TYR A 81 -9.47 -2.37 27.11
C TYR A 81 -10.57 -2.69 26.09
N ARG A 82 -10.17 -2.93 24.85
CA ARG A 82 -11.06 -3.36 23.78
C ARG A 82 -10.49 -4.61 23.12
N HIS A 83 -11.36 -5.57 22.86
CA HIS A 83 -11.06 -6.74 22.08
C HIS A 83 -12.07 -6.85 20.94
N ARG A 84 -11.56 -7.09 19.72
CA ARG A 84 -12.36 -7.38 18.53
C ARG A 84 -11.91 -8.73 17.96
N TYR A 85 -12.90 -9.59 17.77
CA TYR A 85 -12.69 -10.85 17.07
C TYR A 85 -13.51 -10.85 15.80
N THR A 86 -12.87 -11.10 14.65
CA THR A 86 -13.51 -11.10 13.34
C THR A 86 -13.29 -12.45 12.68
N ILE A 87 -14.33 -12.99 12.08
CA ILE A 87 -14.27 -14.19 11.24
C ILE A 87 -14.46 -13.73 9.80
N ASN A 88 -13.55 -14.12 8.92
CA ASN A 88 -13.64 -13.82 7.50
C ASN A 88 -13.82 -15.14 6.75
N GLU A 89 -14.81 -15.17 5.89
CA GLU A 89 -15.12 -16.31 5.04
C GLU A 89 -15.02 -15.88 3.57
N ARG A 90 -14.57 -16.81 2.74
CA ARG A 90 -14.60 -16.60 1.30
C ARG A 90 -16.05 -16.52 0.83
N ARG A 91 -16.40 -15.47 0.13
CA ARG A 91 -17.74 -15.30 -0.41
C ARG A 91 -17.77 -15.68 -1.88
N ASP A 92 -18.85 -16.40 -2.27
CA ASP A 92 -19.22 -16.74 -3.64
C ASP A 92 -18.08 -17.07 -4.60
N THR A 93 -17.81 -18.35 -4.79
CA THR A 93 -16.94 -18.84 -5.86
C THR A 93 -17.78 -19.17 -7.08
N PRO A 94 -17.27 -18.91 -8.29
CA PRO A 94 -17.88 -19.43 -9.49
C PRO A 94 -18.00 -20.95 -9.40
N GLU A 95 -19.13 -21.51 -9.83
CA GLU A 95 -19.25 -22.95 -10.02
C GLU A 95 -18.40 -23.35 -11.23
N TYR A 96 -17.52 -24.30 -11.02
CA TYR A 96 -16.67 -24.88 -12.06
C TYR A 96 -17.25 -26.22 -12.53
N LEU A 97 -16.81 -26.71 -13.71
CA LEU A 97 -17.19 -28.02 -14.19
C LEU A 97 -16.70 -29.10 -13.20
N GLY A 98 -17.57 -30.05 -12.88
CA GLY A 98 -17.17 -31.28 -12.20
C GLY A 98 -16.23 -32.13 -13.04
N ALA A 99 -15.58 -33.13 -12.42
CA ALA A 99 -14.57 -33.93 -13.09
C ALA A 99 -15.13 -34.70 -14.29
N GLU A 100 -16.36 -35.25 -14.22
CA GLU A 100 -16.99 -35.94 -15.31
C GLU A 100 -17.17 -35.06 -16.55
N ASP A 101 -17.80 -33.89 -16.40
CA ASP A 101 -17.99 -32.97 -17.49
C ASP A 101 -16.66 -32.44 -18.04
N PHE A 102 -15.71 -32.12 -17.17
CA PHE A 102 -14.37 -31.70 -17.57
C PHE A 102 -13.69 -32.73 -18.47
N ILE A 103 -13.72 -34.00 -18.09
CA ILE A 103 -13.16 -35.12 -18.89
C ILE A 103 -13.89 -35.23 -20.23
N ILE A 104 -15.24 -35.24 -20.22
CA ILE A 104 -16.05 -35.41 -21.42
C ILE A 104 -15.75 -34.27 -22.43
N TYR A 105 -15.84 -33.02 -22.01
CA TYR A 105 -15.63 -31.88 -22.91
C TYR A 105 -14.22 -31.81 -23.45
N ASN A 106 -13.21 -32.00 -22.60
CA ASN A 106 -11.82 -31.89 -23.03
C ASN A 106 -11.42 -33.07 -23.95
N ARG A 107 -11.83 -34.31 -23.66
CA ARG A 107 -11.54 -35.46 -24.55
C ARG A 107 -12.17 -35.29 -25.91
N ARG A 108 -13.44 -34.83 -25.98
CA ARG A 108 -14.12 -34.51 -27.24
C ARG A 108 -13.45 -33.37 -28.00
N ALA A 109 -13.02 -32.30 -27.30
CA ALA A 109 -12.30 -31.18 -27.91
C ALA A 109 -10.98 -31.63 -28.52
N ILE A 110 -10.18 -32.44 -27.81
CA ILE A 110 -8.93 -32.99 -28.34
C ILE A 110 -9.19 -33.89 -29.55
N ARG A 111 -10.21 -34.75 -29.52
CA ARG A 111 -10.55 -35.58 -30.68
C ARG A 111 -10.98 -34.75 -31.88
N ASN A 112 -11.71 -33.68 -31.70
CA ASN A 112 -12.07 -32.75 -32.78
C ASN A 112 -10.82 -32.03 -33.35
N THR A 113 -9.89 -31.63 -32.49
CA THR A 113 -8.60 -31.04 -32.90
C THR A 113 -7.77 -32.04 -33.73
N GLN A 114 -7.74 -33.34 -33.33
CA GLN A 114 -7.07 -34.39 -34.08
C GLN A 114 -7.65 -34.57 -35.48
N ARG A 115 -8.97 -34.43 -35.67
CA ARG A 115 -9.60 -34.49 -37.01
C ARG A 115 -9.13 -33.38 -37.94
N VAL A 116 -8.71 -32.22 -37.40
CA VAL A 116 -8.22 -31.06 -38.17
C VAL A 116 -6.71 -31.10 -38.36
N LEU A 117 -5.95 -31.42 -37.30
CA LEU A 117 -4.48 -31.34 -37.27
C LEU A 117 -3.77 -32.68 -37.52
N GLY A 118 -4.52 -33.81 -37.56
CA GLY A 118 -3.99 -35.15 -37.71
C GLY A 118 -4.11 -36.00 -36.43
N GLU A 119 -4.25 -37.32 -36.59
CA GLU A 119 -4.55 -38.27 -35.51
C GLU A 119 -3.51 -38.29 -34.37
N GLY A 120 -2.29 -37.87 -34.58
CA GLY A 120 -1.25 -37.80 -33.55
C GLY A 120 -1.28 -36.54 -32.69
N ALA A 121 -2.03 -35.51 -33.11
CA ALA A 121 -2.06 -34.24 -32.42
C ALA A 121 -2.67 -34.36 -31.01
N PHE A 122 -1.97 -33.88 -30.00
CA PHE A 122 -2.37 -33.95 -28.59
C PHE A 122 -2.70 -35.34 -28.03
N ASN A 123 -2.17 -36.39 -28.66
CA ASN A 123 -2.43 -37.78 -28.22
C ASN A 123 -1.99 -38.01 -26.76
N ASN A 124 -0.96 -37.33 -26.28
CA ASN A 124 -0.51 -37.41 -24.89
C ASN A 124 -1.58 -37.00 -23.88
N PHE A 125 -2.53 -36.12 -24.26
CA PHE A 125 -3.64 -35.71 -23.40
C PHE A 125 -4.76 -36.76 -23.34
N LEU A 126 -4.81 -37.72 -24.29
CA LEU A 126 -5.82 -38.77 -24.33
C LEU A 126 -5.34 -40.11 -23.73
N VAL A 127 -4.08 -40.47 -23.97
CA VAL A 127 -3.55 -41.78 -23.63
C VAL A 127 -2.21 -41.75 -22.90
N GLY A 128 -1.57 -40.61 -22.79
CA GLY A 128 -0.27 -40.45 -22.14
C GLY A 128 -0.36 -40.12 -20.65
N PRO A 129 0.75 -40.21 -19.92
CA PRO A 129 0.83 -39.87 -18.50
C PRO A 129 0.69 -38.36 -18.20
N GLN A 130 0.74 -37.54 -19.22
CA GLN A 130 0.59 -36.07 -19.12
C GLN A 130 -0.83 -35.59 -19.46
N GLY A 131 -1.83 -36.41 -19.37
CA GLY A 131 -3.17 -36.19 -19.88
C GLY A 131 -4.00 -35.11 -19.21
N MET A 132 -3.42 -34.10 -18.57
CA MET A 132 -4.09 -32.96 -17.94
C MET A 132 -5.43 -33.30 -17.23
N GLY A 133 -5.50 -34.48 -16.63
CA GLY A 133 -6.71 -35.05 -16.03
C GLY A 133 -7.73 -35.61 -17.02
N THR A 134 -7.37 -35.83 -18.29
CA THR A 134 -8.26 -36.37 -19.31
C THR A 134 -7.72 -37.64 -19.98
N GLY A 135 -6.52 -38.08 -19.65
CA GLY A 135 -5.81 -39.19 -20.25
C GLY A 135 -5.50 -40.31 -19.29
N ASN A 136 -4.65 -41.27 -19.75
CA ASN A 136 -4.19 -42.38 -18.94
C ASN A 136 -3.01 -41.95 -18.06
N ASN A 137 -3.27 -41.57 -16.82
CA ASN A 137 -2.28 -41.16 -15.85
C ASN A 137 -1.79 -42.34 -15.00
N THR A 138 -0.54 -42.29 -14.57
CA THR A 138 0.05 -43.31 -13.69
C THR A 138 -0.33 -43.03 -12.23
N THR A 139 -0.12 -44.01 -11.37
CA THR A 139 -0.22 -43.84 -9.91
C THR A 139 0.66 -42.65 -9.47
N ASN A 140 0.14 -41.78 -8.62
CA ASN A 140 0.81 -40.60 -8.10
C ASN A 140 1.22 -39.55 -9.16
N SER A 141 0.70 -39.64 -10.39
CA SER A 141 0.78 -38.49 -11.33
C SER A 141 -0.01 -37.28 -10.79
N PRO A 142 0.21 -36.08 -11.32
CA PRO A 142 -0.52 -34.85 -10.92
C PRO A 142 -2.05 -34.95 -11.05
N PHE A 143 -2.56 -35.87 -11.87
CA PHE A 143 -3.98 -36.04 -12.14
C PHE A 143 -4.43 -37.47 -11.83
N THR A 144 -5.71 -37.64 -11.59
CA THR A 144 -6.30 -38.91 -11.18
C THR A 144 -6.89 -39.73 -12.31
N THR A 145 -7.12 -39.16 -13.51
CA THR A 145 -7.78 -39.83 -14.63
C THR A 145 -6.93 -40.97 -15.21
N MET A 146 -7.46 -42.19 -15.25
CA MET A 146 -6.79 -43.36 -15.80
C MET A 146 -7.76 -44.18 -16.64
N ILE A 147 -7.25 -44.92 -17.63
CA ILE A 147 -8.01 -45.98 -18.30
C ILE A 147 -8.14 -47.16 -17.31
N LEU A 148 -9.37 -47.64 -17.13
CA LEU A 148 -9.65 -48.74 -16.23
C LEU A 148 -9.00 -50.04 -16.75
N GLY A 149 -8.15 -50.66 -15.94
CA GLY A 149 -7.51 -51.92 -16.17
C GLY A 149 -7.63 -52.84 -14.94
N GLU A 150 -7.05 -54.03 -15.01
CA GLU A 150 -7.04 -54.98 -13.86
C GLU A 150 -6.17 -54.47 -12.72
N ASP A 151 -5.09 -53.77 -13.04
CA ASP A 151 -4.06 -53.23 -12.14
C ASP A 151 -4.51 -52.02 -11.34
N ASN A 152 -5.56 -51.34 -11.77
CA ASN A 152 -6.06 -50.13 -11.08
C ASN A 152 -7.54 -50.23 -10.67
N ARG A 153 -8.21 -51.35 -10.91
CA ARG A 153 -9.63 -51.58 -10.56
C ARG A 153 -9.90 -51.42 -9.07
N TYR A 154 -8.94 -51.77 -8.21
CA TYR A 154 -9.04 -51.64 -6.77
C TYR A 154 -9.28 -50.23 -6.29
N LEU A 155 -8.93 -49.22 -7.09
CA LEU A 155 -9.18 -47.83 -6.77
C LEU A 155 -10.68 -47.50 -6.70
N LEU A 156 -11.53 -48.22 -7.43
CA LEU A 156 -12.98 -48.01 -7.36
C LEU A 156 -13.58 -48.42 -6.01
N ASP A 157 -12.85 -49.23 -5.23
CA ASP A 157 -13.24 -49.61 -3.86
C ASP A 157 -12.77 -48.53 -2.83
N GLN A 158 -11.98 -47.54 -3.26
CA GLN A 158 -11.51 -46.44 -2.42
C GLN A 158 -12.48 -45.27 -2.45
N PRO A 159 -12.62 -44.50 -1.38
CA PRO A 159 -13.48 -43.34 -1.32
C PRO A 159 -13.15 -42.26 -2.39
N GLY A 160 -14.19 -41.70 -3.02
CA GLY A 160 -14.07 -40.60 -3.96
C GLY A 160 -13.70 -40.97 -5.40
N TRP A 161 -13.42 -42.26 -5.68
CA TRP A 161 -13.18 -42.72 -7.04
C TRP A 161 -14.50 -43.03 -7.76
N SER A 162 -14.57 -42.65 -9.02
CA SER A 162 -15.70 -42.84 -9.92
C SER A 162 -15.24 -43.33 -11.29
N SER A 163 -16.18 -43.84 -12.08
CA SER A 163 -15.90 -44.28 -13.46
C SER A 163 -16.94 -43.75 -14.44
N ILE A 164 -16.50 -43.46 -15.67
CA ILE A 164 -17.37 -43.13 -16.80
C ILE A 164 -16.96 -43.93 -18.03
N GLN A 165 -17.91 -44.07 -18.95
CA GLN A 165 -17.62 -44.56 -20.29
C GLN A 165 -16.77 -43.52 -21.04
N ASP A 166 -15.68 -43.92 -21.69
CA ASP A 166 -14.86 -43.01 -22.45
C ASP A 166 -15.69 -42.36 -23.60
N PRO A 167 -15.87 -41.05 -23.63
CA PRO A 167 -16.73 -40.36 -24.64
C PRO A 167 -16.20 -40.44 -26.07
N ILE A 168 -14.95 -40.85 -26.26
CA ILE A 168 -14.30 -40.98 -27.59
C ILE A 168 -13.95 -42.43 -27.95
N ASN A 169 -13.96 -43.35 -27.01
CA ASN A 169 -13.73 -44.80 -27.22
C ASN A 169 -14.69 -45.61 -26.34
N PRO A 170 -15.89 -45.95 -26.82
CA PRO A 170 -16.91 -46.64 -26.02
C PRO A 170 -16.53 -48.07 -25.60
N SER A 171 -15.40 -48.63 -26.06
CA SER A 171 -14.94 -49.97 -25.64
C SER A 171 -14.17 -49.96 -24.31
N GLN A 172 -13.88 -48.76 -23.75
CA GLN A 172 -13.13 -48.62 -22.51
C GLN A 172 -13.85 -47.72 -21.51
N GLN A 173 -13.48 -47.87 -20.24
CA GLN A 173 -13.91 -46.99 -19.16
C GLN A 173 -12.73 -46.19 -18.64
N LEU A 174 -13.01 -44.98 -18.12
CA LEU A 174 -12.08 -44.14 -17.41
C LEU A 174 -12.46 -44.14 -15.94
N ILE A 175 -11.47 -44.17 -15.07
CA ILE A 175 -11.63 -43.92 -13.63
C ILE A 175 -10.99 -42.61 -13.28
N PHE A 176 -11.54 -41.90 -12.31
CA PHE A 176 -11.04 -40.61 -11.83
C PHE A 176 -11.51 -40.36 -10.39
N GLN A 177 -10.84 -39.45 -9.73
CA GLN A 177 -11.26 -38.86 -8.46
C GLN A 177 -11.55 -37.39 -8.70
N GLU A 178 -12.71 -36.94 -8.24
CA GLU A 178 -13.08 -35.52 -8.26
C GLU A 178 -12.54 -34.82 -7.03
N ASN A 179 -11.82 -33.71 -7.24
CA ASN A 179 -11.18 -32.95 -6.19
C ASN A 179 -11.36 -31.45 -6.47
N ASP A 180 -11.86 -30.69 -5.49
CA ASP A 180 -11.85 -29.22 -5.57
C ASP A 180 -10.53 -28.69 -5.02
N MET A 181 -9.54 -28.58 -5.90
CA MET A 181 -8.25 -27.98 -5.57
C MET A 181 -8.36 -26.50 -5.22
N SER A 182 -9.40 -25.82 -5.72
CA SER A 182 -9.56 -24.38 -5.47
C SER A 182 -9.80 -24.08 -3.99
N GLU A 183 -10.49 -24.96 -3.29
CA GLU A 183 -10.74 -24.83 -1.86
C GLU A 183 -9.48 -24.92 -1.01
N LEU A 184 -8.45 -25.63 -1.49
CA LEU A 184 -7.18 -25.76 -0.77
C LEU A 184 -6.35 -24.47 -0.74
N PHE A 185 -6.65 -23.51 -1.61
CA PHE A 185 -5.99 -22.21 -1.61
C PHE A 185 -6.56 -21.27 -0.54
N PHE A 186 -7.76 -21.60 -0.01
CA PHE A 186 -8.49 -20.71 0.87
C PHE A 186 -8.84 -21.37 2.20
N GLN A 187 -9.02 -20.56 3.21
CA GLN A 187 -9.43 -20.98 4.54
C GLN A 187 -10.36 -19.95 5.17
N ASN A 188 -11.20 -20.35 6.10
CA ASN A 188 -11.83 -19.40 7.02
C ASN A 188 -10.75 -18.79 7.89
N SER A 189 -10.69 -17.48 7.95
CA SER A 189 -9.66 -16.78 8.67
C SER A 189 -10.19 -16.01 9.87
N HIS A 190 -9.31 -15.75 10.82
CA HIS A 190 -9.63 -15.06 12.06
C HIS A 190 -8.74 -13.84 12.21
N SER A 191 -9.34 -12.73 12.69
CA SER A 191 -8.60 -11.54 13.09
C SER A 191 -8.87 -11.26 14.56
N LYS A 192 -7.81 -11.07 15.35
CA LYS A 192 -7.85 -10.73 16.76
C LYS A 192 -7.17 -9.38 16.97
N ASP A 193 -7.91 -8.41 17.45
CA ASP A 193 -7.43 -7.06 17.71
C ASP A 193 -7.61 -6.75 19.20
N HIS A 194 -6.51 -6.49 19.89
CA HIS A 194 -6.46 -6.12 21.29
C HIS A 194 -5.93 -4.71 21.42
N SER A 195 -6.66 -3.84 22.11
CA SER A 195 -6.27 -2.46 22.38
C SER A 195 -6.42 -2.17 23.87
N LEU A 196 -5.35 -1.65 24.48
CA LEU A 196 -5.32 -1.20 25.86
C LEU A 196 -4.85 0.24 25.89
N SER A 197 -5.65 1.14 26.48
CA SER A 197 -5.26 2.54 26.59
C SER A 197 -5.43 3.08 28.01
N PHE A 198 -4.56 4.04 28.34
CA PHE A 198 -4.52 4.79 29.58
C PHE A 198 -4.54 6.27 29.24
N ASP A 199 -5.51 7.01 29.75
CA ASP A 199 -5.56 8.46 29.57
C ASP A 199 -5.83 9.16 30.89
N GLY A 200 -5.22 10.32 31.07
CA GLY A 200 -5.40 11.08 32.28
C GLY A 200 -4.63 12.40 32.31
N GLY A 201 -4.73 13.07 33.46
CA GLY A 201 -3.97 14.28 33.69
C GLY A 201 -4.60 15.23 34.71
N ASN A 202 -3.94 16.36 34.87
CA ASN A 202 -4.37 17.49 35.69
C ASN A 202 -4.17 18.81 34.92
N GLU A 203 -4.37 19.96 35.58
CA GLU A 203 -4.21 21.29 34.97
C GLU A 203 -2.78 21.54 34.43
N LYS A 204 -1.76 20.90 35.01
CA LYS A 204 -0.35 21.07 34.60
C LYS A 204 0.05 20.15 33.46
N GLY A 205 -0.56 18.97 33.33
CA GLY A 205 -0.16 18.03 32.28
C GLY A 205 -1.15 16.93 32.05
N THR A 206 -1.17 16.45 30.80
CA THR A 206 -2.03 15.36 30.35
C THR A 206 -1.21 14.30 29.65
N TYR A 207 -1.68 13.06 29.70
CA TYR A 207 -1.05 11.94 29.02
C TYR A 207 -2.07 10.99 28.41
N TYR A 208 -1.70 10.38 27.32
CA TYR A 208 -2.36 9.24 26.70
C TYR A 208 -1.30 8.19 26.36
N ALA A 209 -1.55 6.95 26.67
CA ALA A 209 -0.73 5.81 26.28
C ALA A 209 -1.65 4.71 25.74
N GLY A 210 -1.40 4.26 24.52
CA GLY A 210 -2.10 3.16 23.85
C GLY A 210 -1.15 2.03 23.53
N LEU A 211 -1.59 0.79 23.69
CA LEU A 211 -0.92 -0.43 23.28
C LEU A 211 -1.88 -1.24 22.44
N GLY A 212 -1.44 -1.72 21.27
CA GLY A 212 -2.26 -2.53 20.38
C GLY A 212 -1.53 -3.79 19.94
N TYR A 213 -2.26 -4.89 19.83
CA TYR A 213 -1.81 -6.12 19.20
C TYR A 213 -2.88 -6.62 18.23
N LEU A 214 -2.49 -6.79 16.97
CA LEU A 214 -3.33 -7.31 15.90
C LEU A 214 -2.69 -8.59 15.35
N ASP A 215 -3.47 -9.67 15.33
CA ASP A 215 -3.18 -10.94 14.63
C ASP A 215 -4.28 -11.13 13.59
N ASP A 216 -3.94 -10.92 12.31
CA ASP A 216 -4.86 -10.95 11.17
C ASP A 216 -4.47 -12.06 10.21
N GLN A 217 -5.11 -13.22 10.34
CA GLN A 217 -4.93 -14.34 9.45
C GLN A 217 -5.65 -14.09 8.11
N GLY A 218 -4.99 -14.36 6.99
CA GLY A 218 -5.58 -14.21 5.67
C GLY A 218 -6.48 -15.38 5.26
N ILE A 219 -7.44 -15.09 4.36
CA ILE A 219 -8.27 -16.13 3.75
C ILE A 219 -7.48 -17.02 2.77
N VAL A 220 -6.33 -16.57 2.29
CA VAL A 220 -5.41 -17.38 1.49
C VAL A 220 -4.49 -18.15 2.42
N ILE A 221 -4.35 -19.46 2.18
CA ILE A 221 -3.51 -20.32 3.00
C ILE A 221 -2.06 -19.79 3.09
N GLY A 222 -1.53 -19.73 4.32
CA GLY A 222 -0.17 -19.26 4.59
C GLY A 222 0.00 -17.75 4.61
N SER A 223 -1.05 -16.94 4.35
CA SER A 223 -0.97 -15.49 4.49
C SER A 223 -1.40 -15.03 5.88
N GLY A 224 -0.70 -14.03 6.40
CA GLY A 224 -1.01 -13.45 7.70
C GLY A 224 -0.30 -12.11 7.93
N PHE A 225 -0.77 -11.39 8.94
CA PHE A 225 -0.21 -10.13 9.37
C PHE A 225 -0.31 -10.01 10.89
N GLU A 226 0.83 -9.77 11.52
CA GLU A 226 0.88 -9.46 12.94
C GLU A 226 1.40 -8.04 13.13
N ARG A 227 0.85 -7.32 14.10
CA ARG A 227 1.33 -5.98 14.46
C ARG A 227 1.21 -5.73 15.94
N PHE A 228 2.32 -5.34 16.54
CA PHE A 228 2.36 -4.68 17.83
C PHE A 228 2.53 -3.17 17.62
N SER A 229 1.73 -2.35 18.32
CA SER A 229 1.79 -0.89 18.23
C SER A 229 1.76 -0.25 19.62
N GLY A 230 2.43 0.91 19.72
CA GLY A 230 2.44 1.73 20.91
C GLY A 230 2.32 3.20 20.56
N THR A 231 1.42 3.91 21.24
CA THR A 231 1.18 5.35 21.10
C THR A 231 1.38 6.02 22.45
N PHE A 232 2.13 7.12 22.49
CA PHE A 232 2.25 7.95 23.69
C PHE A 232 2.13 9.42 23.31
N ASN A 233 1.20 10.12 23.96
CA ASN A 233 1.02 11.57 23.84
C ASN A 233 1.12 12.17 25.25
N GLY A 234 2.06 13.08 25.43
CA GLY A 234 2.27 13.80 26.67
C GLY A 234 2.25 15.30 26.44
N SER A 235 1.67 16.06 27.35
CA SER A 235 1.79 17.50 27.36
C SER A 235 1.98 18.03 28.79
N TYR A 236 2.78 19.07 28.94
CA TYR A 236 3.08 19.68 30.22
C TYR A 236 3.16 21.21 30.10
N ASN A 237 2.39 21.92 30.89
CA ASN A 237 2.44 23.37 31.02
C ASN A 237 3.57 23.74 32.00
N VAL A 238 4.73 24.11 31.47
CA VAL A 238 5.89 24.51 32.26
C VAL A 238 5.61 25.84 32.98
N LYS A 239 4.88 26.72 32.26
CA LYS A 239 4.29 27.98 32.73
C LYS A 239 2.95 28.16 32.04
N ASP A 240 2.12 29.09 32.49
CA ASP A 240 0.80 29.37 31.90
C ASP A 240 0.90 29.74 30.41
N ASN A 241 2.00 30.35 30.01
CA ASN A 241 2.28 30.76 28.63
C ASN A 241 3.32 29.88 27.91
N PHE A 242 3.76 28.75 28.50
CA PHE A 242 4.76 27.87 27.89
C PHE A 242 4.41 26.41 28.10
N LYS A 243 4.13 25.71 27.00
CA LYS A 243 3.75 24.31 26.96
C LYS A 243 4.73 23.48 26.16
N VAL A 244 5.05 22.31 26.65
CA VAL A 244 5.83 21.28 25.97
C VAL A 244 4.91 20.10 25.69
N SER A 245 4.93 19.61 24.48
CA SER A 245 4.17 18.41 24.06
C SER A 245 5.10 17.41 23.39
N SER A 246 4.83 16.13 23.58
CA SER A 246 5.56 15.05 22.89
C SER A 246 4.56 14.03 22.34
N ASN A 247 4.90 13.48 21.18
CA ASN A 247 4.19 12.38 20.54
C ASN A 247 5.20 11.30 20.19
N LEU A 248 4.85 10.05 20.48
CA LEU A 248 5.63 8.88 20.13
C LEU A 248 4.68 7.82 19.57
N LEU A 249 4.97 7.34 18.38
CA LEU A 249 4.29 6.22 17.73
C LEU A 249 5.33 5.16 17.37
N TYR A 250 5.10 3.94 17.78
CA TYR A 250 5.92 2.79 17.43
C TYR A 250 5.04 1.69 16.86
N ALA A 251 5.50 1.03 15.81
CA ALA A 251 4.88 -0.19 15.30
C ALA A 251 5.97 -1.18 14.90
N HIS A 252 5.75 -2.43 15.24
CA HIS A 252 6.48 -3.59 14.77
C HIS A 252 5.48 -4.52 14.12
N SER A 253 5.72 -4.87 12.85
CA SER A 253 4.80 -5.72 12.10
C SER A 253 5.56 -6.77 11.31
N GLU A 254 4.91 -7.91 11.16
CA GLU A 254 5.34 -9.04 10.38
C GLU A 254 4.26 -9.38 9.35
N VAL A 255 4.66 -9.53 8.09
CA VAL A 255 3.79 -9.98 7.00
C VAL A 255 4.30 -11.32 6.52
N ASN A 256 3.46 -12.34 6.66
CA ASN A 256 3.68 -13.65 6.08
C ASN A 256 3.01 -13.70 4.70
N GLY A 257 3.82 -13.83 3.65
CA GLY A 257 3.36 -13.92 2.27
C GLY A 257 3.00 -15.34 1.86
N THR A 258 2.18 -15.46 0.82
CA THR A 258 1.90 -16.77 0.19
C THR A 258 3.07 -17.21 -0.69
N TYR A 259 3.19 -18.50 -0.92
CA TYR A 259 4.21 -19.06 -1.84
C TYR A 259 4.05 -18.58 -3.29
N LEU A 260 2.92 -18.02 -3.66
CA LEU A 260 2.60 -17.56 -5.01
C LEU A 260 3.00 -16.11 -5.30
N GLY A 261 3.47 -15.38 -4.32
CA GLY A 261 4.10 -14.06 -4.45
C GLY A 261 3.18 -12.87 -4.67
N ASN A 262 2.02 -13.01 -5.34
CA ASN A 262 1.06 -11.92 -5.47
C ASN A 262 -0.40 -12.41 -5.51
N ASP A 263 -1.30 -11.58 -5.00
CA ASP A 263 -2.71 -11.92 -4.76
C ASP A 263 -3.52 -12.14 -6.02
N ASN A 264 -3.23 -11.44 -7.11
CA ASN A 264 -4.00 -11.56 -8.35
C ASN A 264 -3.84 -12.92 -9.01
N GLN A 265 -2.68 -13.55 -8.86
CA GLN A 265 -2.41 -14.87 -9.44
C GLN A 265 -3.05 -16.02 -8.65
N ILE A 266 -3.36 -15.84 -7.37
CA ILE A 266 -3.92 -16.90 -6.53
C ILE A 266 -5.31 -17.31 -7.02
N PHE A 267 -6.18 -16.33 -7.30
CA PHE A 267 -7.52 -16.61 -7.81
C PHE A 267 -7.48 -17.24 -9.21
N GLU A 268 -6.62 -16.76 -10.09
CA GLU A 268 -6.41 -17.33 -11.42
C GLU A 268 -5.92 -18.79 -11.34
N ARG A 269 -4.98 -19.07 -10.46
CA ARG A 269 -4.40 -20.41 -10.27
C ARG A 269 -5.38 -21.36 -9.59
N ALA A 270 -6.15 -20.89 -8.60
CA ALA A 270 -7.20 -21.70 -8.00
C ALA A 270 -8.28 -22.07 -9.03
N ALA A 271 -8.71 -21.10 -9.85
CA ALA A 271 -9.69 -21.33 -10.92
C ALA A 271 -9.16 -22.22 -12.06
N GLY A 272 -7.86 -22.19 -12.32
CA GLY A 272 -7.23 -22.95 -13.39
C GLY A 272 -6.89 -24.40 -13.05
N GLN A 273 -7.18 -24.88 -11.83
CA GLN A 273 -6.92 -26.26 -11.43
C GLN A 273 -7.96 -27.21 -12.04
N PRO A 274 -7.54 -28.26 -12.76
CA PRO A 274 -8.46 -29.31 -13.19
C PRO A 274 -9.13 -30.01 -12.01
N PRO A 275 -10.42 -30.32 -12.07
CA PRO A 275 -11.13 -31.02 -10.99
C PRO A 275 -10.68 -32.47 -10.80
N THR A 276 -9.81 -32.96 -11.68
CA THR A 276 -9.14 -34.29 -11.59
C THR A 276 -7.73 -34.20 -11.02
N SER A 277 -7.30 -33.00 -10.52
CA SER A 277 -6.00 -32.83 -9.88
C SER A 277 -5.88 -33.68 -8.62
N ARG A 278 -4.71 -34.29 -8.40
CA ARG A 278 -4.45 -35.17 -7.23
C ARG A 278 -4.06 -34.31 -6.02
N ILE A 279 -4.75 -34.53 -4.89
CA ILE A 279 -4.42 -33.82 -3.63
C ILE A 279 -3.31 -34.54 -2.88
N TYR A 280 -3.50 -35.85 -2.63
CA TYR A 280 -2.55 -36.70 -1.89
C TYR A 280 -2.06 -37.87 -2.76
N ASN A 281 -0.85 -38.29 -2.49
CA ASN A 281 -0.32 -39.52 -3.10
C ASN A 281 -1.04 -40.76 -2.56
N ASN A 282 -1.00 -41.83 -3.30
CA ASN A 282 -1.39 -43.16 -2.79
C ASN A 282 -0.15 -43.88 -2.25
N ASN A 283 -0.32 -44.61 -1.18
CA ASN A 283 0.66 -45.58 -0.71
C ASN A 283 0.85 -46.74 -1.72
N PRO A 284 1.93 -47.53 -1.62
CA PRO A 284 2.14 -48.66 -2.51
C PRO A 284 1.02 -49.75 -2.48
N ASP A 285 0.26 -49.81 -1.39
CA ASP A 285 -0.90 -50.71 -1.24
C ASP A 285 -2.21 -50.10 -1.81
N GLY A 286 -2.12 -48.89 -2.38
CA GLY A 286 -3.24 -48.18 -2.95
C GLY A 286 -4.07 -47.33 -1.96
N SER A 287 -3.79 -47.41 -0.67
CA SER A 287 -4.45 -46.54 0.32
C SER A 287 -4.01 -45.07 0.17
N LEU A 288 -4.86 -44.16 0.65
CA LEU A 288 -4.51 -42.72 0.68
C LEU A 288 -3.33 -42.47 1.63
N SER A 289 -2.38 -41.67 1.18
CA SER A 289 -1.27 -41.17 1.99
C SER A 289 -1.60 -39.75 2.50
N ASP A 290 -0.96 -39.33 3.59
CA ASP A 290 -0.98 -37.95 4.06
C ASP A 290 0.06 -37.06 3.33
N ASP A 291 0.80 -37.63 2.36
CA ASP A 291 1.82 -36.90 1.59
C ASP A 291 1.18 -36.13 0.42
N PRO A 292 1.18 -34.79 0.43
CA PRO A 292 0.58 -34.02 -0.63
C PRO A 292 1.29 -34.21 -1.97
N ASN A 293 0.51 -34.46 -3.02
CA ASN A 293 1.06 -34.56 -4.37
C ASN A 293 1.53 -33.17 -4.83
N PRO A 294 2.74 -33.00 -5.39
CA PRO A 294 3.25 -31.67 -5.81
C PRO A 294 2.45 -31.02 -6.95
N GLY A 295 1.63 -31.78 -7.68
CA GLY A 295 0.95 -31.29 -8.88
C GLY A 295 1.90 -31.15 -10.07
N THR A 296 1.52 -30.33 -11.06
CA THR A 296 2.29 -30.20 -12.31
C THR A 296 3.53 -29.32 -12.18
N ASN A 297 3.42 -28.19 -11.53
CA ASN A 297 4.51 -27.20 -11.35
C ASN A 297 4.15 -26.20 -10.25
N THR A 298 5.05 -25.27 -9.94
CA THR A 298 4.83 -24.22 -8.92
C THR A 298 3.65 -23.32 -9.21
N SER A 299 3.27 -23.11 -10.48
CA SER A 299 2.17 -22.20 -10.86
C SER A 299 0.79 -22.86 -10.73
N PHE A 300 0.68 -24.15 -11.06
CA PHE A 300 -0.56 -24.94 -10.99
C PHE A 300 -0.34 -26.19 -10.14
N GLY A 301 0.36 -26.02 -9.03
CA GLY A 301 0.65 -27.09 -8.10
C GLY A 301 -0.28 -27.07 -6.91
N ASN A 302 -0.10 -28.09 -6.07
CA ASN A 302 -0.88 -28.28 -4.86
C ASN A 302 -0.43 -27.31 -3.76
N PRO A 303 -1.27 -26.41 -3.25
CA PRO A 303 -0.91 -25.45 -2.21
C PRO A 303 -0.46 -26.12 -0.91
N LEU A 304 -0.99 -27.30 -0.57
CA LEU A 304 -0.58 -28.04 0.62
C LEU A 304 0.87 -28.51 0.54
N TYR A 305 1.37 -28.84 -0.67
CA TYR A 305 2.76 -29.21 -0.89
C TYR A 305 3.70 -28.00 -0.85
N TYR A 306 3.28 -26.90 -1.50
CA TYR A 306 4.17 -25.75 -1.70
C TYR A 306 4.20 -24.75 -0.55
N LYS A 307 3.17 -24.65 0.30
CA LYS A 307 3.07 -23.67 1.39
C LYS A 307 4.31 -23.59 2.28
N ASP A 308 4.96 -24.73 2.52
CA ASP A 308 6.12 -24.84 3.39
C ASP A 308 7.47 -24.88 2.63
N LYS A 309 7.45 -24.73 1.30
CA LYS A 309 8.66 -24.78 0.46
C LYS A 309 9.24 -23.41 0.17
N PHE A 310 8.43 -22.37 0.23
CA PHE A 310 8.81 -20.99 -0.06
C PHE A 310 8.57 -20.14 1.18
N LEU A 311 9.63 -19.94 1.94
CA LEU A 311 9.59 -19.11 3.14
C LEU A 311 9.78 -17.64 2.72
N SER A 312 8.93 -16.77 3.21
CA SER A 312 9.04 -15.31 3.00
C SER A 312 8.58 -14.60 4.26
N GLU A 313 9.48 -13.85 4.85
CA GLU A 313 9.25 -13.05 6.05
C GLU A 313 9.55 -11.59 5.73
N ASN A 314 8.63 -10.71 6.05
CA ASN A 314 8.80 -9.26 5.92
C ASN A 314 8.54 -8.62 7.28
N LEU A 315 9.62 -8.18 7.90
CA LEU A 315 9.61 -7.48 9.19
C LEU A 315 9.71 -5.98 8.95
N GLU A 316 8.77 -5.21 9.49
CA GLU A 316 8.81 -3.76 9.42
C GLU A 316 8.71 -3.14 10.82
N GLN A 317 9.64 -2.22 11.12
CA GLN A 317 9.63 -1.41 12.32
C GLN A 317 9.50 0.06 11.95
N ARG A 318 8.53 0.75 12.52
CA ARG A 318 8.30 2.19 12.35
C ARG A 318 8.36 2.89 13.70
N LEU A 319 9.04 4.02 13.72
CA LEU A 319 9.07 4.93 14.85
C LEU A 319 8.80 6.34 14.35
N THR A 320 7.82 7.02 14.95
CA THR A 320 7.61 8.46 14.80
C THR A 320 7.73 9.09 16.17
N ALA A 321 8.61 10.08 16.31
CA ALA A 321 8.76 10.84 17.53
C ALA A 321 8.75 12.32 17.23
N SER A 322 8.04 13.11 18.02
CA SER A 322 8.06 14.56 17.91
C SER A 322 8.03 15.24 19.28
N VAL A 323 8.67 16.39 19.34
CA VAL A 323 8.60 17.32 20.47
C VAL A 323 8.17 18.68 19.92
N GLN A 324 7.20 19.28 20.59
CA GLN A 324 6.67 20.60 20.25
C GLN A 324 6.73 21.50 21.49
N LEU A 325 7.17 22.72 21.26
CA LEU A 325 7.20 23.81 22.23
C LEU A 325 6.23 24.88 21.75
N ASP A 326 5.26 25.24 22.57
CA ASP A 326 4.31 26.35 22.32
C ASP A 326 4.57 27.43 23.37
N TRP A 327 4.89 28.63 22.90
CA TRP A 327 5.24 29.75 23.77
C TRP A 327 4.51 31.03 23.35
N GLN A 328 3.57 31.45 24.18
CA GLN A 328 2.95 32.77 24.06
C GLN A 328 3.92 33.81 24.65
N PHE A 329 4.81 34.35 23.81
CA PHE A 329 5.88 35.26 24.25
C PHE A 329 5.41 36.69 24.40
N ILE A 330 4.33 37.10 23.71
CA ILE A 330 3.62 38.36 23.83
C ILE A 330 2.13 38.04 23.72
N GLU A 331 1.27 38.93 24.25
CA GLU A 331 -0.18 38.82 24.08
C GLU A 331 -0.54 38.70 22.58
N ASN A 332 -1.43 37.77 22.25
CA ASN A 332 -1.86 37.44 20.88
C ASN A 332 -0.78 36.85 19.95
N PHE A 333 0.47 36.68 20.40
CA PHE A 333 1.53 36.06 19.61
C PHE A 333 1.97 34.73 20.24
N ASN A 334 1.92 33.68 19.43
CA ASN A 334 2.39 32.36 19.83
C ASN A 334 3.52 31.89 18.91
N LEU A 335 4.64 31.46 19.48
CA LEU A 335 5.74 30.77 18.80
C LEU A 335 5.59 29.27 19.02
N MET A 336 5.48 28.52 17.93
CA MET A 336 5.56 27.07 17.95
C MET A 336 6.87 26.60 17.31
N LEU A 337 7.60 25.74 18.03
CA LEU A 337 8.76 25.03 17.50
C LEU A 337 8.50 23.53 17.58
N ARG A 338 8.64 22.81 16.46
CA ARG A 338 8.48 21.36 16.41
C ARG A 338 9.68 20.71 15.75
N GLY A 339 10.24 19.70 16.41
CA GLY A 339 11.20 18.76 15.84
C GLY A 339 10.55 17.38 15.74
N SER A 340 10.70 16.70 14.61
CA SER A 340 10.21 15.34 14.44
C SER A 340 11.24 14.43 13.78
N HIS A 341 11.22 13.18 14.19
CA HIS A 341 12.03 12.09 13.67
C HIS A 341 11.13 10.92 13.30
N PHE A 342 11.31 10.40 12.09
CA PHE A 342 10.60 9.24 11.59
C PHE A 342 11.60 8.24 11.02
N THR A 343 11.45 6.98 11.40
CA THR A 343 12.28 5.89 10.86
C THR A 343 11.42 4.71 10.43
N ILE A 344 11.77 4.10 9.29
CA ILE A 344 11.28 2.80 8.86
C ILE A 344 12.50 1.91 8.67
N ASN A 345 12.49 0.74 9.31
CA ASN A 345 13.40 -0.35 9.02
C ASN A 345 12.56 -1.50 8.48
N ASN A 346 12.88 -1.95 7.27
CA ASN A 346 12.22 -3.06 6.62
C ASN A 346 13.26 -4.13 6.30
N THR A 347 13.05 -5.35 6.81
CA THR A 347 13.90 -6.50 6.58
C THR A 347 13.07 -7.58 5.88
N ASN A 348 13.48 -7.97 4.68
CA ASN A 348 12.86 -9.05 3.94
C ASN A 348 13.83 -10.20 3.85
N GLU A 349 13.37 -11.38 4.23
CA GLU A 349 14.11 -12.62 4.08
C GLU A 349 13.29 -13.63 3.31
N SER A 350 13.92 -14.38 2.41
CA SER A 350 13.25 -15.48 1.70
C SER A 350 14.19 -16.65 1.52
N PHE A 351 13.62 -17.85 1.57
CA PHE A 351 14.33 -19.09 1.32
C PHE A 351 13.45 -20.12 0.61
N ASN A 352 13.97 -20.70 -0.46
CA ASN A 352 13.32 -21.79 -1.17
C ASN A 352 13.95 -23.12 -0.76
N LYS A 353 13.18 -23.99 -0.09
CA LYS A 353 13.58 -25.38 0.20
C LYS A 353 13.66 -26.19 -1.09
N ALA A 354 14.18 -27.39 -1.03
CA ALA A 354 14.07 -28.32 -2.15
C ALA A 354 12.60 -28.70 -2.42
N TYR A 355 12.22 -28.76 -3.70
CA TYR A 355 10.85 -29.06 -4.09
C TYR A 355 10.79 -29.75 -5.46
N LEU A 356 9.71 -30.48 -5.73
CA LEU A 356 9.42 -31.05 -7.04
C LEU A 356 8.73 -30.00 -7.93
N ASN A 357 9.21 -29.85 -9.15
CA ASN A 357 8.63 -28.98 -10.17
C ASN A 357 8.58 -29.73 -11.50
N ALA A 358 7.41 -29.94 -12.05
CA ALA A 358 7.21 -30.71 -13.29
C ALA A 358 7.90 -32.11 -13.26
N GLY A 359 7.83 -32.78 -12.13
CA GLY A 359 8.45 -34.09 -11.92
C GLY A 359 9.96 -34.11 -11.68
N SER A 360 10.63 -32.92 -11.73
CA SER A 360 12.07 -32.79 -11.48
C SER A 360 12.32 -32.20 -10.10
N LEU A 361 13.26 -32.76 -9.35
CA LEU A 361 13.66 -32.20 -8.05
C LEU A 361 14.54 -30.98 -8.23
N VAL A 362 14.06 -29.81 -7.78
CA VAL A 362 14.79 -28.56 -7.73
C VAL A 362 15.51 -28.47 -6.38
N THR A 363 16.84 -28.37 -6.42
CA THR A 363 17.70 -28.33 -5.22
C THR A 363 18.53 -27.06 -5.14
N THR A 364 18.16 -26.02 -5.87
CA THR A 364 18.91 -24.75 -5.88
C THR A 364 18.89 -24.03 -4.54
N ARG A 365 17.85 -24.23 -3.72
CA ARG A 365 17.74 -23.67 -2.36
C ARG A 365 18.24 -22.22 -2.29
N ASN A 366 17.54 -21.35 -3.02
CA ASN A 366 17.87 -19.93 -3.08
C ASN A 366 17.51 -19.27 -1.75
N ALA A 367 18.44 -18.47 -1.23
CA ALA A 367 18.22 -17.55 -0.10
C ALA A 367 18.39 -16.11 -0.57
N SER A 368 17.54 -15.22 -0.12
CA SER A 368 17.75 -13.77 -0.29
C SER A 368 17.42 -13.02 0.99
N ALA A 369 18.17 -11.94 1.24
CA ALA A 369 17.91 -11.03 2.34
C ALA A 369 18.12 -9.59 1.87
N SER A 370 17.25 -8.69 2.32
CA SER A 370 17.42 -7.26 2.12
C SER A 370 17.06 -6.48 3.37
N HIS A 371 17.78 -5.38 3.58
CA HIS A 371 17.49 -4.44 4.64
C HIS A 371 17.36 -3.04 4.05
N GLN A 372 16.22 -2.38 4.30
CA GLN A 372 15.93 -1.02 3.86
C GLN A 372 15.71 -0.14 5.08
N LYS A 373 16.32 1.04 5.07
CA LYS A 373 16.16 2.03 6.13
C LYS A 373 15.83 3.39 5.54
N THR A 374 14.73 3.97 5.99
CA THR A 374 14.34 5.36 5.69
C THR A 374 14.38 6.16 6.98
N LEU A 375 15.08 7.29 6.95
CA LEU A 375 15.12 8.27 8.03
C LEU A 375 14.56 9.59 7.51
N ARG A 376 13.60 10.16 8.24
CA ARG A 376 13.04 11.50 7.95
C ARG A 376 13.18 12.37 9.19
N ASN A 377 13.79 13.53 9.01
CA ASN A 377 13.89 14.53 10.05
C ASN A 377 13.22 15.80 9.55
N GLN A 378 12.40 16.41 10.40
CA GLN A 378 11.71 17.66 10.08
C GLN A 378 11.79 18.60 11.27
N ALA A 379 12.09 19.86 10.99
CA ALA A 379 12.01 20.96 11.94
C ALA A 379 11.08 22.02 11.39
N THR A 380 10.13 22.49 12.20
CA THR A 380 9.14 23.49 11.82
C THR A 380 9.09 24.57 12.89
N ALA A 381 9.10 25.83 12.49
CA ALA A 381 8.91 26.97 13.36
C ALA A 381 7.79 27.85 12.80
N THR A 382 6.82 28.25 13.64
CA THR A 382 5.76 29.18 13.24
C THR A 382 5.53 30.23 14.29
N VAL A 383 5.25 31.45 13.85
CA VAL A 383 4.71 32.53 14.68
C VAL A 383 3.30 32.79 14.23
N THR A 384 2.36 32.72 15.15
CA THR A 384 0.93 32.96 14.91
C THR A 384 0.50 34.20 15.70
N TYR A 385 -0.29 35.03 15.05
CA TYR A 385 -0.96 36.21 15.65
C TYR A 385 -2.46 35.98 15.58
N ASP A 386 -3.15 36.07 16.72
CA ASP A 386 -4.61 35.93 16.84
C ASP A 386 -5.18 37.14 17.58
N ASN A 387 -6.12 37.86 16.93
CA ASN A 387 -6.79 38.97 17.59
C ASN A 387 -8.18 39.25 17.01
N VAL A 388 -9.05 39.78 17.83
CA VAL A 388 -10.39 40.26 17.47
C VAL A 388 -10.47 41.76 17.71
N PHE A 389 -10.63 42.54 16.65
CA PHE A 389 -10.79 44.00 16.73
C PHE A 389 -12.27 44.37 16.65
N ASN A 390 -12.69 45.29 17.51
CA ASN A 390 -14.06 45.80 17.54
C ASN A 390 -15.15 44.70 17.54
N GLU A 391 -14.86 43.57 18.16
CA GLU A 391 -15.76 42.41 18.27
C GLU A 391 -16.20 41.79 16.93
N LYS A 392 -15.78 42.32 15.80
CA LYS A 392 -16.23 41.96 14.45
C LYS A 392 -15.13 41.53 13.49
N HIS A 393 -13.91 41.98 13.71
CA HIS A 393 -12.80 41.70 12.80
C HIS A 393 -11.88 40.67 13.44
N ASN A 394 -12.04 39.42 13.09
CA ASN A 394 -11.18 38.36 13.54
C ASN A 394 -10.04 38.17 12.56
N VAL A 395 -8.80 38.29 13.02
CA VAL A 395 -7.57 38.13 12.24
C VAL A 395 -6.72 37.04 12.86
N ASN A 396 -6.48 35.99 12.09
CA ASN A 396 -5.48 34.96 12.39
C ASN A 396 -4.41 35.02 11.31
N ALA A 397 -3.17 35.32 11.68
CA ALA A 397 -2.04 35.36 10.75
C ALA A 397 -0.91 34.47 11.24
N MET A 398 -0.32 33.70 10.34
CA MET A 398 0.78 32.77 10.62
C MET A 398 1.91 32.97 9.61
N LEU A 399 3.15 33.00 10.10
CA LEU A 399 4.37 32.91 9.29
C LEU A 399 5.22 31.77 9.82
N GLY A 400 5.76 30.94 8.92
CA GLY A 400 6.55 29.79 9.33
C GLY A 400 7.69 29.45 8.38
N GLY A 401 8.58 28.62 8.89
CA GLY A 401 9.65 27.98 8.13
C GLY A 401 9.72 26.49 8.46
N GLU A 402 10.11 25.70 7.49
CA GLU A 402 10.26 24.25 7.61
C GLU A 402 11.52 23.78 6.92
N PHE A 403 12.20 22.84 7.54
CA PHE A 403 13.27 22.08 6.94
C PHE A 403 12.95 20.59 7.08
N PHE A 404 12.99 19.87 5.95
CA PHE A 404 12.76 18.43 5.85
C PHE A 404 13.96 17.77 5.18
N ARG A 405 14.38 16.61 5.70
CA ARG A 405 15.40 15.76 5.09
C ARG A 405 15.01 14.30 5.19
N GLU A 406 15.17 13.57 4.08
CA GLU A 406 15.06 12.12 4.01
C GLU A 406 16.39 11.51 3.60
N ASP A 407 16.82 10.50 4.35
CA ASP A 407 17.97 9.64 4.04
C ASP A 407 17.44 8.21 3.85
N TYR A 408 17.77 7.60 2.72
CA TYR A 408 17.39 6.23 2.36
C TYR A 408 18.63 5.37 2.17
N PHE A 409 18.60 4.17 2.72
CA PHE A 409 19.62 3.14 2.57
C PHE A 409 18.98 1.80 2.25
N VAL A 410 19.57 1.05 1.32
CA VAL A 410 19.21 -0.34 1.04
C VAL A 410 20.47 -1.17 0.92
N LEU A 411 20.41 -2.40 1.45
CA LEU A 411 21.41 -3.45 1.32
C LEU A 411 20.68 -4.72 0.92
N SER A 412 21.18 -5.48 -0.07
CA SER A 412 20.60 -6.75 -0.50
C SER A 412 21.67 -7.75 -0.90
N GLY A 413 21.37 -9.02 -0.68
CA GLY A 413 22.20 -10.13 -1.09
C GLY A 413 21.36 -11.37 -1.33
N ALA A 414 21.87 -12.27 -2.17
CA ALA A 414 21.26 -13.57 -2.42
C ALA A 414 22.34 -14.64 -2.61
N THR A 415 22.03 -15.88 -2.22
CA THR A 415 22.88 -17.04 -2.39
C THR A 415 22.05 -18.21 -2.88
N ARG A 416 22.71 -19.25 -3.38
CA ARG A 416 22.09 -20.49 -3.89
C ARG A 416 22.92 -21.70 -3.54
N LEU A 417 22.34 -22.88 -3.80
CA LEU A 417 22.98 -24.19 -3.57
C LEU A 417 23.28 -24.45 -2.10
N SER A 418 22.37 -24.06 -1.20
CA SER A 418 22.45 -24.52 0.18
C SER A 418 22.38 -26.07 0.23
N PRO A 419 23.22 -26.74 1.02
CA PRO A 419 23.24 -28.19 1.12
C PRO A 419 22.02 -28.76 1.88
N THR A 420 21.30 -27.92 2.61
CA THR A 420 20.20 -28.34 3.51
C THR A 420 19.02 -27.36 3.46
N ASP A 421 17.82 -27.87 3.79
CA ASP A 421 16.60 -27.09 4.00
C ASP A 421 16.50 -26.49 5.42
N LEU A 422 17.43 -26.85 6.32
CA LEU A 422 17.38 -26.51 7.75
C LEU A 422 18.02 -25.13 8.05
N ILE A 423 18.94 -24.65 7.20
CA ILE A 423 19.61 -23.36 7.37
C ILE A 423 19.16 -22.44 6.25
N THR A 424 18.35 -21.46 6.62
CA THR A 424 17.65 -20.58 5.69
C THR A 424 18.37 -19.24 5.40
N THR A 425 19.52 -19.02 6.06
CA THR A 425 20.31 -17.79 5.99
C THR A 425 21.29 -17.78 4.82
N LEU A 426 21.72 -16.62 4.38
CA LEU A 426 22.61 -16.43 3.22
C LEU A 426 23.92 -17.20 3.32
N ASN A 427 24.48 -17.37 4.54
CA ASN A 427 25.77 -18.05 4.74
C ASN A 427 25.73 -19.56 4.49
N ALA A 428 24.53 -20.16 4.34
CA ALA A 428 24.40 -21.58 3.99
C ALA A 428 24.53 -21.83 2.48
N GLY A 429 24.40 -20.82 1.63
CA GLY A 429 24.56 -20.95 0.19
C GLY A 429 26.02 -21.15 -0.21
N ALA A 430 26.27 -22.14 -1.08
CA ALA A 430 27.61 -22.43 -1.59
C ALA A 430 28.09 -21.39 -2.63
N GLU A 431 27.15 -20.71 -3.30
CA GLU A 431 27.42 -19.73 -4.35
C GLU A 431 26.60 -18.44 -4.15
N ALA A 432 27.17 -17.30 -4.53
CA ALA A 432 26.40 -16.06 -4.63
C ALA A 432 25.38 -16.18 -5.79
N ASN A 433 24.17 -15.69 -5.56
CA ASN A 433 23.12 -15.60 -6.56
C ASN A 433 22.94 -14.12 -6.96
N GLY A 434 23.86 -13.63 -7.76
CA GLY A 434 24.02 -12.22 -8.08
C GLY A 434 25.06 -11.50 -7.19
N VAL A 435 25.35 -10.27 -7.55
CA VAL A 435 26.31 -9.44 -6.81
C VAL A 435 25.56 -8.77 -5.65
N PRO A 436 26.04 -8.88 -4.41
CA PRO A 436 25.48 -8.09 -3.30
C PRO A 436 25.51 -6.60 -3.65
N SER A 437 24.45 -5.90 -3.33
CA SER A 437 24.32 -4.49 -3.68
C SER A 437 23.91 -3.63 -2.50
N SER A 438 24.35 -2.38 -2.50
CA SER A 438 23.88 -1.37 -1.57
C SER A 438 23.78 0.00 -2.22
N SER A 439 22.83 0.80 -1.76
CA SER A 439 22.63 2.15 -2.27
C SER A 439 22.25 3.09 -1.13
N LYS A 440 22.70 4.35 -1.24
CA LYS A 440 22.34 5.44 -0.34
C LYS A 440 21.90 6.63 -1.15
N THR A 441 20.72 7.16 -0.82
CA THR A 441 20.21 8.38 -1.42
C THR A 441 19.65 9.31 -0.36
N ASN A 442 19.65 10.61 -0.63
CA ASN A 442 19.01 11.57 0.25
C ASN A 442 18.45 12.75 -0.54
N TYR A 443 17.50 13.44 0.06
CA TYR A 443 17.04 14.74 -0.43
C TYR A 443 16.58 15.62 0.74
N ALA A 444 16.50 16.92 0.47
CA ALA A 444 16.04 17.91 1.43
C ALA A 444 15.08 18.90 0.76
N ILE A 445 14.15 19.42 1.58
CA ILE A 445 13.24 20.52 1.21
C ILE A 445 13.38 21.58 2.29
N ALA A 446 13.55 22.83 1.86
CA ALA A 446 13.51 24.01 2.73
C ALA A 446 12.38 24.94 2.28
N SER A 447 11.58 25.42 3.23
CA SER A 447 10.33 26.11 2.93
C SER A 447 10.13 27.32 3.83
N VAL A 448 9.53 28.37 3.26
CA VAL A 448 8.93 29.48 4.00
C VAL A 448 7.47 29.59 3.59
N PHE A 449 6.57 29.72 4.55
CA PHE A 449 5.14 29.75 4.29
C PHE A 449 4.41 30.71 5.22
N GLY A 450 3.25 31.17 4.78
CA GLY A 450 2.39 32.00 5.59
C GLY A 450 0.92 31.86 5.21
N GLN A 451 0.08 32.25 6.16
CA GLN A 451 -1.36 32.22 6.03
C GLN A 451 -1.95 33.41 6.76
N VAL A 452 -2.98 34.00 6.18
CA VAL A 452 -3.81 35.02 6.84
C VAL A 452 -5.27 34.60 6.65
N ASN A 453 -5.98 34.41 7.74
CA ASN A 453 -7.42 34.24 7.77
C ASN A 453 -8.06 35.51 8.37
N TYR A 454 -8.99 36.07 7.65
CA TYR A 454 -9.77 37.21 8.08
C TYR A 454 -11.24 36.89 8.04
N ASP A 455 -11.93 37.16 9.14
CA ASP A 455 -13.37 36.97 9.29
C ASP A 455 -14.00 38.26 9.76
N TYR A 456 -14.98 38.73 9.01
CA TYR A 456 -15.77 39.90 9.39
C TYR A 456 -17.16 39.45 9.87
N ASP A 457 -17.41 39.64 11.16
CA ASP A 457 -18.71 39.45 11.84
C ASP A 457 -19.32 38.05 11.57
N ASN A 458 -18.48 37.00 11.46
CA ASN A 458 -18.87 35.65 11.03
C ASN A 458 -19.65 35.61 9.69
N ARG A 459 -19.55 36.65 8.84
CA ARG A 459 -20.25 36.77 7.55
C ARG A 459 -19.32 36.54 6.38
N TYR A 460 -18.23 37.28 6.32
CA TYR A 460 -17.28 37.25 5.19
C TYR A 460 -15.96 36.68 5.64
N LEU A 461 -15.57 35.57 5.02
CA LEU A 461 -14.37 34.81 5.33
C LEU A 461 -13.37 34.97 4.18
N LEU A 462 -12.17 35.46 4.44
CA LEU A 462 -11.09 35.55 3.47
C LEU A 462 -9.87 34.80 3.99
N GLY A 463 -9.34 33.87 3.18
CA GLY A 463 -8.09 33.17 3.43
C GLY A 463 -7.06 33.48 2.36
N LEU A 464 -5.86 33.85 2.78
CA LEU A 464 -4.69 34.04 1.92
C LEU A 464 -3.60 33.10 2.40
N THR A 465 -2.99 32.35 1.48
CA THR A 465 -1.87 31.46 1.77
C THR A 465 -0.75 31.68 0.78
N PHE A 466 0.46 31.52 1.22
CA PHE A 466 1.62 31.44 0.34
C PHE A 466 2.63 30.45 0.88
N ARG A 467 3.35 29.81 -0.02
CA ARG A 467 4.49 28.96 0.30
C ARG A 467 5.55 29.07 -0.78
N GLN A 468 6.79 29.12 -0.38
CA GLN A 468 7.95 28.96 -1.25
C GLN A 468 8.73 27.73 -0.80
N ASP A 469 8.85 26.74 -1.67
CA ASP A 469 9.62 25.51 -1.44
C ASP A 469 10.89 25.50 -2.29
N GLY A 470 11.98 25.03 -1.71
CA GLY A 470 13.22 24.72 -2.41
C GLY A 470 13.61 23.26 -2.18
N THR A 471 13.95 22.53 -3.25
CA THR A 471 14.32 21.10 -3.16
C THR A 471 15.71 20.82 -3.71
N SER A 472 16.40 19.86 -3.09
CA SER A 472 17.69 19.37 -3.59
C SER A 472 17.57 18.44 -4.81
N ARG A 473 16.35 17.98 -5.18
CA ARG A 473 16.09 17.12 -6.36
C ARG A 473 16.18 17.87 -7.69
N LEU A 474 16.09 19.20 -7.67
CA LEU A 474 16.18 20.05 -8.85
C LEU A 474 17.58 20.67 -8.98
N GLY A 475 17.95 21.01 -10.21
CA GLY A 475 19.25 21.59 -10.54
C GLY A 475 19.34 23.10 -10.30
N THR A 476 19.06 23.92 -11.33
CA THR A 476 19.11 25.39 -11.26
C THR A 476 17.80 25.99 -10.71
N GLU A 477 16.66 25.42 -11.07
CA GLU A 477 15.31 25.91 -10.72
C GLU A 477 14.79 25.25 -9.42
N LYS A 478 15.57 25.37 -8.33
CA LYS A 478 15.28 24.68 -7.07
C LYS A 478 14.05 25.20 -6.35
N TYR A 479 13.76 26.49 -6.47
CA TYR A 479 12.72 27.18 -5.71
C TYR A 479 11.52 27.51 -6.57
N ASP A 480 10.31 27.33 -6.03
CA ASP A 480 9.09 27.82 -6.66
C ASP A 480 8.10 28.35 -5.60
N PHE A 481 7.16 29.20 -6.05
CA PHE A 481 6.21 29.91 -5.21
C PHE A 481 4.78 29.46 -5.49
N PHE A 482 4.05 29.13 -4.41
CA PHE A 482 2.73 28.51 -4.43
C PHE A 482 1.72 29.37 -3.67
N PRO A 483 0.95 30.25 -4.33
CA PRO A 483 -0.08 31.08 -3.70
C PRO A 483 -1.41 30.35 -3.58
N GLY A 484 -2.23 30.77 -2.61
CA GLY A 484 -3.61 30.37 -2.48
C GLY A 484 -4.50 31.48 -1.95
N VAL A 485 -5.74 31.53 -2.41
CA VAL A 485 -6.78 32.45 -1.94
C VAL A 485 -8.10 31.72 -1.81
N SER A 486 -8.86 32.02 -0.76
CA SER A 486 -10.19 31.50 -0.55
C SER A 486 -11.13 32.58 -0.03
N PHE A 487 -12.38 32.51 -0.46
CA PHE A 487 -13.46 33.36 0.01
C PHE A 487 -14.69 32.50 0.37
N GLY A 488 -15.32 32.83 1.49
CA GLY A 488 -16.55 32.21 1.93
C GLY A 488 -17.53 33.26 2.43
N TRP A 489 -18.81 33.05 2.21
CA TRP A 489 -19.87 33.93 2.69
C TRP A 489 -20.89 33.13 3.50
N ASN A 490 -20.97 33.41 4.78
CA ASN A 490 -22.02 32.87 5.65
C ASN A 490 -23.31 33.66 5.44
N LEU A 491 -24.01 33.40 4.34
CA LEU A 491 -25.21 34.16 3.93
C LEU A 491 -26.31 34.07 4.98
N HIS A 492 -26.38 32.99 5.71
CA HIS A 492 -27.34 32.79 6.80
C HIS A 492 -27.16 33.73 8.01
N ASN A 493 -26.01 34.40 8.15
CA ASN A 493 -25.74 35.39 9.19
C ASN A 493 -26.06 36.82 8.74
N GLU A 494 -26.67 37.02 7.56
CA GLU A 494 -27.08 38.34 7.07
C GLU A 494 -28.44 38.73 7.64
N ASN A 495 -28.60 39.99 8.04
CA ASN A 495 -29.82 40.52 8.63
C ASN A 495 -31.07 40.30 7.75
N PHE A 496 -30.92 40.33 6.42
CA PHE A 496 -32.02 40.09 5.48
C PHE A 496 -32.42 38.62 5.46
N TYR A 497 -31.50 37.71 5.83
CA TYR A 497 -31.77 36.27 5.89
C TYR A 497 -32.47 35.86 7.19
N GLU A 498 -32.00 36.35 8.33
CA GLU A 498 -32.61 36.13 9.66
C GLU A 498 -34.07 36.62 9.69
N SER A 499 -34.40 37.68 8.96
CA SER A 499 -35.78 38.15 8.85
C SER A 499 -36.66 37.39 7.85
N SER A 500 -36.12 36.38 7.19
CA SER A 500 -36.82 35.59 6.17
C SER A 500 -37.44 34.32 6.74
N ASN A 501 -38.61 33.92 6.22
CA ASN A 501 -39.24 32.64 6.59
C ASN A 501 -38.44 31.41 6.07
N VAL A 502 -37.40 31.66 5.28
CA VAL A 502 -36.55 30.61 4.68
C VAL A 502 -35.62 29.97 5.72
N GLU A 503 -35.24 30.69 6.80
CA GLU A 503 -34.36 30.20 7.87
C GLU A 503 -34.90 28.90 8.51
N SER A 504 -36.23 28.78 8.64
CA SER A 504 -36.83 27.56 9.22
C SER A 504 -36.60 26.31 8.38
N LEU A 505 -36.47 26.46 7.04
CA LEU A 505 -36.23 25.38 6.10
C LEU A 505 -34.73 25.19 5.82
N VAL A 506 -34.02 26.31 5.54
CA VAL A 506 -32.60 26.32 5.24
C VAL A 506 -31.88 27.10 6.34
N SER A 507 -31.33 26.40 7.32
CA SER A 507 -30.69 26.99 8.49
C SER A 507 -29.24 27.41 8.29
N ARG A 508 -28.63 26.97 7.21
CA ARG A 508 -27.24 27.29 6.85
C ARG A 508 -27.10 27.40 5.35
N ILE A 509 -26.50 28.47 4.86
CA ILE A 509 -26.05 28.63 3.48
C ILE A 509 -24.68 29.25 3.50
N LYS A 510 -23.68 28.58 2.89
CA LYS A 510 -22.30 29.09 2.78
C LYS A 510 -21.76 28.78 1.38
N PRO A 511 -21.91 29.67 0.40
CA PRO A 511 -21.12 29.61 -0.83
C PRO A 511 -19.64 29.89 -0.52
N ARG A 512 -18.75 29.23 -1.23
CA ARG A 512 -17.31 29.39 -1.11
C ARG A 512 -16.63 29.21 -2.46
N VAL A 513 -15.51 29.90 -2.64
CA VAL A 513 -14.63 29.78 -3.79
C VAL A 513 -13.19 29.75 -3.30
N SER A 514 -12.36 28.92 -3.91
CA SER A 514 -10.93 28.91 -3.64
C SER A 514 -10.12 28.68 -4.91
N TYR A 515 -8.97 29.33 -4.96
CA TYR A 515 -7.95 29.16 -5.98
C TYR A 515 -6.62 28.89 -5.28
N GLY A 516 -5.85 27.90 -5.76
CA GLY A 516 -4.54 27.61 -5.19
C GLY A 516 -3.66 26.87 -6.17
N VAL A 517 -2.35 27.01 -5.95
CA VAL A 517 -1.30 26.33 -6.71
C VAL A 517 -0.49 25.48 -5.76
N ASN A 518 -0.27 24.22 -6.11
CA ASN A 518 0.62 23.30 -5.39
C ASN A 518 1.72 22.79 -6.32
N GLY A 519 2.93 22.62 -5.80
CA GLY A 519 4.04 21.99 -6.51
C GLY A 519 4.02 20.48 -6.37
N ASN A 520 4.59 19.77 -7.34
CA ASN A 520 4.87 18.32 -7.25
C ASN A 520 6.24 18.00 -7.85
N ILE A 521 6.97 17.05 -7.24
CA ILE A 521 8.26 16.55 -7.68
C ILE A 521 8.40 15.03 -7.43
N ASP A 522 7.31 14.33 -7.14
CA ASP A 522 7.37 12.91 -6.72
C ASP A 522 7.92 12.00 -7.82
N VAL A 523 7.79 12.39 -9.08
CA VAL A 523 8.34 11.67 -10.24
C VAL A 523 9.87 11.73 -10.30
N LEU A 524 10.50 12.74 -9.67
CA LEU A 524 11.95 12.93 -9.70
C LEU A 524 12.65 12.00 -8.71
N SER A 525 13.62 11.22 -9.20
CA SER A 525 14.59 10.57 -8.31
C SER A 525 15.51 11.61 -7.65
N ASN A 526 16.13 11.24 -6.52
CA ASN A 526 16.91 12.19 -5.71
C ASN A 526 18.06 12.87 -6.46
N TYR A 527 18.57 12.22 -7.52
CA TYR A 527 19.70 12.72 -8.34
C TYR A 527 19.40 12.71 -9.83
N GLY A 528 18.14 12.51 -10.25
CA GLY A 528 17.73 12.30 -11.64
C GLY A 528 18.07 13.45 -12.59
N VAL A 529 18.22 14.68 -12.09
CA VAL A 529 18.59 15.85 -12.90
C VAL A 529 20.07 15.91 -13.27
N TYR A 530 20.91 15.11 -12.59
CA TYR A 530 22.34 15.03 -12.88
C TYR A 530 22.62 13.88 -13.85
N GLY A 531 23.68 13.99 -14.64
CA GLY A 531 24.16 12.87 -15.46
C GLY A 531 24.74 11.77 -14.55
N LEU A 532 24.05 10.64 -14.46
CA LEU A 532 24.46 9.53 -13.61
C LEU A 532 25.30 8.51 -14.41
N TYR A 533 26.20 7.84 -13.71
CA TYR A 533 27.03 6.77 -14.27
C TYR A 533 26.74 5.45 -13.54
N ALA A 534 26.71 4.36 -14.28
CA ALA A 534 26.60 3.02 -13.69
C ALA A 534 27.66 2.07 -14.26
N GLU A 535 27.98 1.06 -13.49
CA GLU A 535 28.93 -0.03 -13.82
C GLU A 535 28.27 -1.06 -14.75
N THR A 536 27.68 -0.62 -15.86
CA THR A 536 26.95 -1.50 -16.78
C THR A 536 27.72 -1.81 -18.07
N ALA A 537 28.82 -1.11 -18.32
CA ALA A 537 29.61 -1.27 -19.53
C ALA A 537 30.77 -2.24 -19.28
N VAL A 538 31.01 -3.15 -20.23
CA VAL A 538 32.20 -4.01 -20.26
C VAL A 538 32.99 -3.69 -21.50
N TYR A 539 34.26 -3.33 -21.36
CA TYR A 539 35.16 -3.09 -22.44
C TYR A 539 36.47 -3.91 -22.25
N GLY A 540 36.79 -4.75 -23.23
CA GLY A 540 37.97 -5.61 -23.14
C GLY A 540 37.98 -6.55 -21.93
N GLY A 541 36.80 -6.99 -21.40
CA GLY A 541 36.69 -7.84 -20.21
C GLY A 541 36.83 -7.08 -18.88
N GLN A 542 36.98 -5.75 -18.92
CA GLN A 542 37.03 -4.90 -17.73
C GLN A 542 35.71 -4.16 -17.52
N THR A 543 35.30 -4.01 -16.25
CA THR A 543 34.14 -3.22 -15.90
C THR A 543 34.40 -1.75 -16.18
N GLY A 544 33.52 -1.13 -16.95
CA GLY A 544 33.56 0.29 -17.26
C GLY A 544 32.35 1.03 -16.72
N TYR A 545 32.43 2.36 -16.67
CA TYR A 545 31.32 3.23 -16.30
C TYR A 545 30.70 3.82 -17.56
N ALA A 546 29.39 3.69 -17.71
CA ALA A 546 28.63 4.36 -18.76
C ALA A 546 27.65 5.35 -18.17
N ASN A 547 27.44 6.47 -18.87
CA ASN A 547 26.40 7.43 -18.52
C ASN A 547 25.02 6.78 -18.75
N THR A 548 24.15 6.81 -17.74
CA THR A 548 22.82 6.17 -17.76
C THR A 548 21.69 7.13 -18.12
N ASN A 549 21.90 8.45 -17.92
CA ASN A 549 20.93 9.48 -18.28
C ASN A 549 21.62 10.80 -18.64
N LEU A 550 20.95 11.59 -19.47
CA LEU A 550 21.38 12.95 -19.78
C LEU A 550 21.09 13.89 -18.61
N PRO A 551 21.99 14.86 -18.30
CA PRO A 551 21.71 15.87 -17.30
C PRO A 551 20.60 16.81 -17.77
N THR A 552 19.68 17.14 -16.86
CA THR A 552 18.51 18.01 -17.10
C THR A 552 18.38 19.06 -16.00
N LEU A 553 19.45 19.81 -15.79
CA LEU A 553 19.57 20.79 -14.69
C LEU A 553 18.51 21.91 -14.70
N GLY A 554 17.88 22.16 -15.84
CA GLY A 554 16.81 23.17 -16.01
C GLY A 554 15.39 22.69 -15.73
N LEU A 555 15.21 21.47 -15.21
CA LEU A 555 13.88 20.99 -14.81
C LEU A 555 13.31 21.85 -13.69
N LYS A 556 11.98 22.02 -13.74
CA LYS A 556 11.17 22.81 -12.81
C LYS A 556 10.20 21.95 -12.03
N TRP A 557 9.55 22.53 -11.05
CA TRP A 557 8.41 21.97 -10.35
C TRP A 557 7.22 21.76 -11.30
N GLU A 558 6.52 20.65 -11.18
CA GLU A 558 5.16 20.52 -11.71
C GLU A 558 4.23 21.43 -10.90
N ARG A 559 3.28 22.10 -11.56
CA ARG A 559 2.36 23.06 -10.93
C ARG A 559 0.92 22.58 -11.09
N ALA A 560 0.29 22.16 -9.99
CA ALA A 560 -1.12 21.80 -9.95
C ALA A 560 -1.95 23.00 -9.49
N THR A 561 -2.69 23.61 -10.40
CA THR A 561 -3.59 24.73 -10.16
C THR A 561 -5.01 24.20 -9.98
N THR A 562 -5.68 24.56 -8.89
CA THR A 562 -7.05 24.14 -8.62
C THR A 562 -7.94 25.35 -8.35
N LEU A 563 -9.05 25.45 -9.09
CA LEU A 563 -10.16 26.35 -8.82
C LEU A 563 -11.34 25.52 -8.30
N ASN A 564 -11.85 25.85 -7.12
CA ASN A 564 -12.93 25.13 -6.47
C ASN A 564 -14.10 26.06 -6.12
N PHE A 565 -15.32 25.63 -6.42
CA PHE A 565 -16.58 26.24 -6.00
C PHE A 565 -17.30 25.30 -5.07
N GLY A 566 -17.65 25.76 -3.88
CA GLY A 566 -18.32 24.98 -2.87
C GLY A 566 -19.61 25.62 -2.41
N LEU A 567 -20.56 24.82 -1.97
CA LEU A 567 -21.80 25.23 -1.35
C LEU A 567 -22.12 24.30 -0.17
N ASP A 568 -22.16 24.89 1.02
CA ASP A 568 -22.56 24.18 2.23
C ASP A 568 -23.99 24.59 2.59
N LEU A 569 -24.91 23.60 2.67
CA LEU A 569 -26.30 23.79 3.02
C LEU A 569 -26.65 23.00 4.26
N GLY A 570 -27.32 23.65 5.21
CA GLY A 570 -27.96 22.98 6.35
C GLY A 570 -29.48 23.16 6.26
N LEU A 571 -30.19 22.06 6.23
CA LEU A 571 -31.65 22.07 6.14
C LEU A 571 -32.28 21.60 7.44
N PHE A 572 -33.51 22.10 7.74
CA PHE A 572 -34.33 21.68 8.88
C PHE A 572 -33.57 21.78 10.22
N LYS A 573 -32.98 22.95 10.53
CA LYS A 573 -32.15 23.18 11.73
C LYS A 573 -30.92 22.25 11.75
N ASN A 574 -30.23 22.16 10.61
CA ASN A 574 -29.04 21.32 10.39
C ASN A 574 -29.23 19.79 10.59
N ARG A 575 -30.48 19.29 10.48
CA ARG A 575 -30.74 17.84 10.46
C ARG A 575 -30.22 17.17 9.19
N ILE A 576 -30.22 17.90 8.07
CA ILE A 576 -29.63 17.47 6.80
C ILE A 576 -28.54 18.46 6.46
N ASN A 577 -27.31 17.97 6.27
CA ASN A 577 -26.18 18.76 5.84
C ASN A 577 -25.73 18.28 4.45
N ILE A 578 -25.68 19.20 3.50
CA ILE A 578 -25.26 18.96 2.12
C ILE A 578 -24.00 19.77 1.85
N LEU A 579 -22.94 19.11 1.42
CA LEU A 579 -21.69 19.69 0.98
C LEU A 579 -21.54 19.36 -0.50
N ALA A 580 -21.53 20.38 -1.36
CA ALA A 580 -21.37 20.23 -2.80
C ALA A 580 -20.12 21.00 -3.26
N ASP A 581 -19.26 20.34 -4.01
CA ASP A 581 -18.05 20.91 -4.57
C ASP A 581 -17.96 20.66 -6.07
N TYR A 582 -17.62 21.71 -6.81
CA TYR A 582 -17.23 21.63 -8.22
C TYR A 582 -15.81 22.18 -8.36
N PHE A 583 -14.91 21.39 -8.93
CA PHE A 583 -13.52 21.79 -9.08
C PHE A 583 -13.01 21.61 -10.50
N ILE A 584 -12.06 22.45 -10.86
CA ILE A 584 -11.25 22.34 -12.08
C ILE A 584 -9.80 22.30 -11.63
N ARG A 585 -9.06 21.29 -12.09
CA ARG A 585 -7.65 21.13 -11.76
C ARG A 585 -6.84 21.00 -13.05
N ASP A 586 -5.87 21.90 -13.20
CA ASP A 586 -4.91 21.87 -14.30
C ASP A 586 -3.52 21.59 -13.72
N VAL A 587 -2.76 20.68 -14.34
CA VAL A 587 -1.37 20.39 -14.00
C VAL A 587 -0.49 20.81 -15.16
N ASP A 588 0.31 21.85 -14.95
CA ASP A 588 1.25 22.40 -15.92
C ASP A 588 2.68 22.00 -15.59
N ASP A 589 3.60 22.20 -16.55
CA ASP A 589 5.01 21.85 -16.43
C ASP A 589 5.25 20.38 -16.01
N LYS A 590 4.33 19.50 -16.41
CA LYS A 590 4.36 18.09 -16.01
C LYS A 590 5.60 17.40 -16.53
N LEU A 591 6.27 16.68 -15.63
CA LEU A 591 7.46 15.90 -15.94
C LEU A 591 7.09 14.66 -16.76
N ALA A 592 7.63 14.57 -17.97
CA ALA A 592 7.41 13.47 -18.87
C ALA A 592 8.69 13.05 -19.57
N GLY A 593 8.83 11.74 -19.84
CA GLY A 593 9.94 11.20 -20.62
C GLY A 593 9.73 11.44 -22.11
N LEU A 594 10.58 12.25 -22.72
CA LEU A 594 10.62 12.42 -24.17
C LEU A 594 11.51 11.33 -24.77
N THR A 595 10.95 10.48 -25.64
CA THR A 595 11.71 9.44 -26.33
C THR A 595 12.76 10.05 -27.25
N LEU A 596 13.97 9.55 -27.17
CA LEU A 596 15.09 9.98 -28.00
C LEU A 596 15.41 8.96 -29.11
N PRO A 597 15.94 9.41 -30.27
CA PRO A 597 16.45 8.50 -31.27
C PRO A 597 17.59 7.64 -30.73
N GLN A 598 17.63 6.36 -31.08
CA GLN A 598 18.62 5.40 -30.56
C GLN A 598 20.10 5.80 -30.80
N TRP A 599 20.38 6.57 -31.88
CA TRP A 599 21.74 7.05 -32.17
C TRP A 599 22.31 8.02 -31.13
N THR A 600 21.44 8.59 -30.22
CA THR A 600 21.89 9.42 -29.09
C THR A 600 22.57 8.60 -27.99
N GLY A 601 22.37 7.29 -27.99
CA GLY A 601 22.82 6.39 -26.93
C GLY A 601 21.89 6.37 -25.71
N PHE A 602 20.76 7.13 -25.70
CA PHE A 602 19.79 7.20 -24.64
C PHE A 602 18.38 6.92 -25.17
N SER A 603 17.54 6.28 -24.36
CA SER A 603 16.16 5.96 -24.72
C SER A 603 15.21 7.14 -24.51
N SER A 604 15.45 7.97 -23.51
CA SER A 604 14.60 9.10 -23.18
C SER A 604 15.35 10.19 -22.41
N ILE A 605 14.76 11.39 -22.39
CA ILE A 605 15.17 12.51 -21.55
C ILE A 605 13.94 13.05 -20.81
N LEU A 606 14.09 13.42 -19.53
CA LEU A 606 13.01 13.98 -18.74
C LEU A 606 12.88 15.48 -19.04
N VAL A 607 11.67 15.95 -19.30
CA VAL A 607 11.36 17.36 -19.65
C VAL A 607 10.04 17.82 -19.01
N ASN A 608 9.88 19.12 -18.80
CA ASN A 608 8.63 19.75 -18.35
C ASN A 608 7.80 20.18 -19.58
N ASN A 609 7.08 19.27 -20.22
CA ASN A 609 6.28 19.59 -21.41
C ASN A 609 4.87 18.98 -21.40
N GLY A 610 4.49 18.34 -20.31
CA GLY A 610 3.17 17.74 -20.16
C GLY A 610 2.16 18.70 -19.53
N THR A 611 0.89 18.56 -19.91
CA THR A 611 -0.26 19.17 -19.24
C THR A 611 -1.34 18.13 -19.01
N LEU A 612 -2.08 18.25 -17.89
CA LEU A 612 -3.19 17.37 -17.54
C LEU A 612 -4.33 18.20 -16.98
N ARG A 613 -5.57 17.90 -17.39
CA ARG A 613 -6.79 18.54 -16.90
C ARG A 613 -7.81 17.53 -16.41
#